data_7eef5ff3f3411dc5685b8a6e6049b85c
#
_entry.id   7eef5ff3f3411dc5685b8a6e6049b85c
#
_cell.length_a   1.000
_cell.length_b   1.000
_cell.length_c   1.000
_cell.angle_alpha   90.00
_cell.angle_beta   90.00
_cell.angle_gamma   90.00
#
_symmetry.space_group_name_H-M   'P 1'
#
loop_
_entity.id
_entity.type
_entity.pdbx_description
1 polymer ?
#
loop_
_entity_poly.entity_id
_entity_poly.type
_entity_poly.pdbx_seq_one_letter_code
_entity_poly.pdbx_strand_id
1 'polypeptide(L)'
;RSIEENPFSTDLHCWLDVSAYHNRFPPQFLWKKYPARNTDELLNGKIHHFYKEFPMDSDADKVAYYGMPNDVRMVGGWFGGTHDAMRLYSELIEKVVKDSLAEGVISDDQNIYTICYLENKDKFHLHDGRNAHNPCFAGVDHFIE
;
A
#
# COMPACT_ATOMS: atom_id res chain seq x y z
N ARG A 1 11.02 -4.69 -10.64
CA ARG A 1 12.24 -5.49 -10.90
C ARG A 1 12.52 -6.46 -9.76
N SER A 2 12.64 -6.02 -8.49
CA SER A 2 12.90 -6.92 -7.34
C SER A 2 11.79 -7.96 -7.12
N ILE A 3 10.54 -7.63 -7.41
CA ILE A 3 9.42 -8.57 -7.34
C ILE A 3 9.51 -9.60 -8.46
N GLU A 4 9.81 -9.18 -9.68
CA GLU A 4 9.94 -10.07 -10.84
C GLU A 4 11.08 -11.07 -10.66
N GLU A 5 12.22 -10.60 -10.17
CA GLU A 5 13.42 -11.42 -10.00
C GLU A 5 13.29 -12.37 -8.80
N ASN A 6 12.47 -12.01 -7.78
CA ASN A 6 12.30 -12.73 -6.51
C ASN A 6 13.58 -13.43 -6.02
N PRO A 7 14.69 -12.69 -5.81
CA PRO A 7 16.02 -13.26 -5.59
C PRO A 7 16.11 -14.11 -4.30
N PHE A 8 15.15 -13.96 -3.40
CA PHE A 8 15.09 -14.71 -2.14
C PHE A 8 14.09 -15.86 -2.17
N SER A 9 13.39 -16.08 -3.31
CA SER A 9 12.35 -17.09 -3.47
C SER A 9 11.32 -17.06 -2.34
N THR A 10 10.86 -15.85 -2.00
CA THR A 10 9.89 -15.62 -0.92
C THR A 10 8.46 -15.63 -1.46
N ASP A 11 7.53 -16.16 -0.67
CA ASP A 11 6.09 -16.17 -1.01
C ASP A 11 5.41 -14.82 -0.71
N LEU A 12 5.99 -14.04 0.21
CA LEU A 12 5.45 -12.76 0.66
C LEU A 12 6.40 -11.62 0.33
N HIS A 13 5.84 -10.52 -0.12
CA HIS A 13 6.53 -9.27 -0.37
C HIS A 13 5.81 -8.13 0.34
N CYS A 14 6.57 -7.29 1.01
CA CYS A 14 6.06 -6.08 1.65
C CYS A 14 6.88 -4.87 1.23
N TRP A 15 6.18 -3.79 0.93
CA TRP A 15 6.77 -2.46 0.84
C TRP A 15 6.70 -1.79 2.21
N LEU A 16 7.77 -1.13 2.57
CA LEU A 16 7.85 -0.36 3.78
C LEU A 16 8.63 0.91 3.53
N ASP A 17 8.03 2.05 3.83
CA ASP A 17 8.73 3.32 3.77
C ASP A 17 9.74 3.43 4.91
N VAL A 18 11.02 3.50 4.56
CA VAL A 18 12.13 3.60 5.51
C VAL A 18 12.05 4.88 6.36
N SER A 19 11.42 5.94 5.85
CA SER A 19 11.20 7.17 6.61
C SER A 19 10.31 6.96 7.83
N ALA A 20 9.52 5.89 7.82
CA ALA A 20 8.74 5.42 8.97
C ALA A 20 9.61 5.20 10.22
N TYR A 21 10.85 4.81 10.00
CA TYR A 21 11.78 4.43 11.07
C TYR A 21 12.50 5.59 11.71
N HIS A 22 12.86 6.58 10.93
CA HIS A 22 13.86 7.56 11.36
C HIS A 22 13.42 8.44 12.53
N ASN A 23 12.12 8.58 12.77
CA ASN A 23 11.62 9.56 13.72
C ASN A 23 10.70 9.01 14.83
N ARG A 24 10.37 7.70 14.86
CA ARG A 24 9.27 7.23 15.71
C ARG A 24 9.45 5.91 16.44
N PHE A 25 10.43 5.10 16.05
CA PHE A 25 10.70 3.85 16.77
C PHE A 25 12.04 3.95 17.50
N PRO A 26 12.06 3.71 18.82
CA PRO A 26 13.31 3.66 19.54
C PRO A 26 14.21 2.54 18.97
N PRO A 27 15.55 2.70 19.00
CA PRO A 27 16.50 1.75 18.42
C PRO A 27 16.37 0.31 18.93
N GLN A 28 15.69 0.10 20.04
CA GLN A 28 15.41 -1.21 20.60
C GLN A 28 14.37 -2.03 19.83
N PHE A 29 13.61 -1.42 18.96
CA PHE A 29 12.78 -2.12 17.97
C PHE A 29 13.62 -2.64 16.81
N LEU A 30 14.79 -3.17 17.12
CA LEU A 30 15.57 -3.93 16.17
C LEU A 30 14.80 -5.22 15.84
N TRP A 31 14.27 -5.26 14.69
CA TRP A 31 13.43 -6.25 14.08
C TRP A 31 14.06 -7.62 14.10
N LYS A 32 13.67 -8.41 15.06
CA LYS A 32 14.09 -9.81 15.09
C LYS A 32 13.33 -10.66 14.10
N LYS A 33 12.11 -10.27 13.79
CA LYS A 33 11.25 -10.90 12.78
C LYS A 33 10.23 -9.88 12.24
N TYR A 34 10.11 -9.80 10.93
CA TYR A 34 9.06 -9.06 10.28
C TYR A 34 8.67 -9.74 8.96
N PRO A 35 7.40 -9.90 8.67
CA PRO A 35 6.27 -9.73 9.60
C PRO A 35 6.30 -10.77 10.72
N ALA A 36 5.90 -10.39 11.94
CA ALA A 36 5.98 -11.24 13.13
C ALA A 36 4.66 -11.91 13.49
N ARG A 37 3.54 -11.28 13.13
CA ARG A 37 2.17 -11.76 13.39
C ARG A 37 1.25 -11.52 12.19
N ASN A 38 0.06 -12.11 12.22
CA ASN A 38 -0.99 -11.95 11.21
C ASN A 38 -0.54 -12.28 9.77
N THR A 39 0.56 -13.02 9.61
CA THR A 39 1.14 -13.36 8.31
C THR A 39 0.21 -14.18 7.43
N ASP A 40 -0.63 -15.02 8.05
CA ASP A 40 -1.60 -15.84 7.33
C ASP A 40 -2.62 -15.00 6.55
N GLU A 41 -2.91 -13.78 7.03
CA GLU A 41 -3.77 -12.85 6.32
C GLU A 41 -3.18 -12.49 4.96
N LEU A 42 -1.86 -12.34 4.86
CA LEU A 42 -1.15 -11.95 3.63
C LEU A 42 -1.15 -13.06 2.57
N LEU A 43 -1.45 -14.30 2.95
CA LEU A 43 -1.42 -15.46 2.06
C LEU A 43 -2.73 -15.67 1.28
N ASN A 44 -3.73 -14.81 1.46
CA ASN A 44 -5.04 -14.94 0.81
C ASN A 44 -5.07 -14.56 -0.68
N GLY A 45 -3.92 -14.20 -1.27
CA GLY A 45 -3.80 -13.80 -2.68
C GLY A 45 -4.30 -12.40 -2.99
N LYS A 46 -4.58 -11.59 -1.97
CA LYS A 46 -4.98 -10.19 -2.11
C LYS A 46 -3.80 -9.24 -1.96
N ILE A 47 -3.98 -8.03 -2.50
CA ILE A 47 -3.11 -6.89 -2.22
C ILE A 47 -3.59 -6.28 -0.90
N HIS A 48 -2.76 -6.33 0.14
CA HIS A 48 -3.06 -5.77 1.45
C HIS A 48 -2.57 -4.34 1.52
N HIS A 49 -3.46 -3.44 1.92
CA HIS A 49 -3.17 -2.02 2.04
C HIS A 49 -3.92 -1.41 3.22
N PHE A 50 -3.40 -0.32 3.78
CA PHE A 50 -4.07 0.40 4.87
C PHE A 50 -4.72 1.67 4.33
N TYR A 51 -5.87 2.04 4.93
CA TYR A 51 -6.54 3.31 4.63
C TYR A 51 -6.62 4.18 5.90
N LYS A 52 -6.50 5.49 5.70
CA LYS A 52 -6.80 6.51 6.71
C LYS A 52 -8.26 6.94 6.62
N GLU A 53 -8.76 7.12 5.40
CA GLU A 53 -10.17 7.32 5.10
C GLU A 53 -10.60 6.29 4.07
N PHE A 54 -11.73 5.63 4.29
CA PHE A 54 -12.18 4.56 3.40
C PHE A 54 -12.49 5.12 2.00
N PRO A 55 -11.86 4.62 0.94
CA PRO A 55 -12.13 5.08 -0.41
C PRO A 55 -13.55 4.73 -0.85
N MET A 56 -14.33 5.71 -1.30
CA MET A 56 -15.72 5.55 -1.70
C MET A 56 -15.86 5.58 -3.22
N ASP A 57 -16.95 5.01 -3.73
CA ASP A 57 -17.24 5.03 -5.17
C ASP A 57 -17.43 6.47 -5.71
N SER A 58 -17.89 7.39 -4.88
CA SER A 58 -17.95 8.81 -5.20
C SER A 58 -16.57 9.44 -5.44
N ASP A 59 -15.51 8.80 -4.98
CA ASP A 59 -14.13 9.22 -5.21
C ASP A 59 -13.62 8.75 -6.58
N ALA A 60 -14.44 8.01 -7.34
CA ALA A 60 -14.09 7.45 -8.64
C ALA A 60 -14.05 8.49 -9.77
N ASP A 61 -14.39 9.75 -9.49
CA ASP A 61 -14.12 10.83 -10.43
C ASP A 61 -12.59 11.07 -10.49
N LYS A 62 -11.98 10.38 -11.42
CA LYS A 62 -10.51 10.39 -11.62
C LYS A 62 -9.96 11.81 -11.78
N VAL A 63 -10.75 12.70 -12.39
CA VAL A 63 -10.34 14.09 -12.62
C VAL A 63 -10.27 14.86 -11.30
N ALA A 64 -11.22 14.64 -10.41
CA ALA A 64 -11.20 15.23 -9.08
C ALA A 64 -10.05 14.64 -8.23
N TYR A 65 -9.76 13.35 -8.41
CA TYR A 65 -8.70 12.66 -7.68
C TYR A 65 -7.30 13.15 -8.06
N TYR A 66 -7.05 13.31 -9.35
CA TYR A 66 -5.76 13.81 -9.87
C TYR A 66 -5.49 15.26 -9.45
N GLY A 67 -6.51 16.01 -9.11
CA GLY A 67 -6.41 17.42 -8.74
C GLY A 67 -6.43 17.74 -7.23
N MET A 68 -6.62 16.74 -6.35
CA MET A 68 -6.69 16.98 -4.90
C MET A 68 -5.35 16.72 -4.21
N PRO A 69 -4.49 17.74 -4.01
CA PRO A 69 -3.37 17.59 -3.10
C PRO A 69 -3.92 17.43 -1.67
N ASN A 70 -3.55 16.39 -0.97
CA ASN A 70 -3.77 16.11 0.45
C ASN A 70 -5.02 15.32 0.88
N ASP A 71 -5.81 14.73 0.01
CA ASP A 71 -6.89 13.83 0.44
C ASP A 71 -6.38 12.38 0.52
N VAL A 72 -5.67 12.08 1.59
CA VAL A 72 -5.04 10.78 1.83
C VAL A 72 -6.11 9.74 2.17
N ARG A 73 -6.51 8.95 1.20
CA ARG A 73 -7.39 7.79 1.41
C ARG A 73 -6.58 6.56 1.79
N MET A 74 -5.65 6.16 0.93
CA MET A 74 -4.75 5.04 1.18
C MET A 74 -3.36 5.54 1.59
N VAL A 75 -2.73 4.84 2.51
CA VAL A 75 -1.46 5.28 3.09
C VAL A 75 -0.27 4.68 2.34
N GLY A 76 0.73 5.48 2.00
CA GLY A 76 1.92 5.05 1.25
C GLY A 76 2.98 4.30 2.08
N GLY A 77 2.83 4.26 3.41
CA GLY A 77 3.88 3.77 4.29
C GLY A 77 4.03 2.25 4.34
N TRP A 78 2.99 1.50 3.98
CA TRP A 78 3.02 0.05 3.96
C TRP A 78 1.98 -0.55 3.02
N PHE A 79 2.38 -1.56 2.28
CA PHE A 79 1.53 -2.49 1.56
C PHE A 79 2.25 -3.83 1.35
N GLY A 80 1.50 -4.91 1.12
CA GLY A 80 2.10 -6.23 0.95
C GLY A 80 1.12 -7.28 0.47
N GLY A 81 1.62 -8.49 0.28
CA GLY A 81 0.84 -9.64 -0.17
C GLY A 81 1.72 -10.76 -0.72
N THR A 82 1.08 -11.74 -1.33
CA THR A 82 1.80 -12.81 -2.03
C THR A 82 2.58 -12.26 -3.23
N HIS A 83 3.54 -13.03 -3.72
CA HIS A 83 4.33 -12.67 -4.91
C HIS A 83 3.43 -12.27 -6.08
N ASP A 84 2.41 -13.08 -6.40
CA ASP A 84 1.51 -12.80 -7.52
C ASP A 84 0.64 -11.56 -7.28
N ALA A 85 0.15 -11.35 -6.05
CA ALA A 85 -0.61 -10.16 -5.69
C ALA A 85 0.24 -8.89 -5.85
N MET A 86 1.50 -8.93 -5.43
CA MET A 86 2.39 -7.78 -5.54
C MET A 86 2.86 -7.51 -6.97
N ARG A 87 3.02 -8.56 -7.78
CA ARG A 87 3.27 -8.41 -9.22
C ARG A 87 2.09 -7.72 -9.91
N LEU A 88 0.87 -8.22 -9.66
CA LEU A 88 -0.35 -7.58 -10.14
C LEU A 88 -0.43 -6.11 -9.70
N TYR A 89 -0.12 -5.82 -8.44
CA TYR A 89 -0.14 -4.44 -7.94
C TYR A 89 0.83 -3.52 -8.68
N SER A 90 2.02 -4.01 -8.99
CA SER A 90 3.00 -3.27 -9.81
C SER A 90 2.44 -2.94 -11.21
N GLU A 91 1.76 -3.90 -11.85
CA GLU A 91 1.13 -3.70 -13.16
C GLU A 91 -0.01 -2.65 -13.09
N LEU A 92 -0.83 -2.70 -12.03
CA LEU A 92 -1.92 -1.72 -11.82
C LEU A 92 -1.38 -0.31 -11.60
N ILE A 93 -0.35 -0.15 -10.75
CA ILE A 93 0.31 1.13 -10.53
C ILE A 93 0.87 1.69 -11.85
N GLU A 94 1.59 0.86 -12.61
CA GLU A 94 2.17 1.27 -13.89
C GLU A 94 1.09 1.74 -14.87
N LYS A 95 -0.04 1.02 -14.94
CA LYS A 95 -1.18 1.41 -15.77
C LYS A 95 -1.74 2.77 -15.36
N VAL A 96 -2.05 2.96 -14.07
CA VAL A 96 -2.62 4.22 -13.55
C VAL A 96 -1.66 5.40 -13.80
N VAL A 97 -0.36 5.21 -13.59
CA VAL A 97 0.65 6.24 -13.87
C VAL A 97 0.68 6.60 -15.36
N LYS A 98 0.65 5.61 -16.26
CA LYS A 98 0.62 5.86 -17.71
C LYS A 98 -0.64 6.62 -18.14
N ASP A 99 -1.79 6.21 -17.62
CA ASP A 99 -3.07 6.85 -17.93
C ASP A 99 -3.08 8.31 -17.44
N SER A 100 -2.60 8.55 -16.22
CA SER A 100 -2.48 9.91 -15.64
C SER A 100 -1.57 10.80 -16.49
N LEU A 101 -0.41 10.29 -16.89
CA LEU A 101 0.54 11.02 -17.72
C LEU A 101 -0.04 11.34 -19.12
N ALA A 102 -0.81 10.42 -19.68
CA ALA A 102 -1.47 10.63 -20.96
C ALA A 102 -2.54 11.76 -20.89
N GLU A 103 -3.16 11.94 -19.73
CA GLU A 103 -4.09 13.02 -19.44
C GLU A 103 -3.38 14.34 -19.02
N GLY A 104 -2.05 14.34 -18.93
CA GLY A 104 -1.24 15.49 -18.50
C GLY A 104 -1.31 15.75 -17.00
N VAL A 105 -1.70 14.77 -16.21
CA VAL A 105 -1.83 14.88 -14.76
C VAL A 105 -0.67 14.21 -14.05
N ILE A 106 -0.12 14.87 -13.04
CA ILE A 106 0.85 14.31 -12.11
C ILE A 106 0.19 14.25 -10.75
N SER A 107 0.11 13.05 -10.20
CA SER A 107 -0.49 12.80 -8.90
C SER A 107 0.54 12.21 -7.93
N ASP A 108 0.25 12.27 -6.63
CA ASP A 108 1.05 11.59 -5.63
C ASP A 108 0.77 10.06 -5.60
N ASP A 109 1.62 9.33 -4.90
CA ASP A 109 1.54 7.88 -4.78
C ASP A 109 0.24 7.43 -4.10
N GLN A 110 -0.25 8.17 -3.12
CA GLN A 110 -1.45 7.82 -2.34
C GLN A 110 -2.72 7.91 -3.20
N ASN A 111 -2.79 8.90 -4.08
CA ASN A 111 -3.86 9.01 -5.06
C ASN A 111 -3.81 7.86 -6.08
N ILE A 112 -2.61 7.50 -6.55
CA ILE A 112 -2.40 6.36 -7.46
C ILE A 112 -2.89 5.07 -6.80
N TYR A 113 -2.53 4.82 -5.54
CA TYR A 113 -2.98 3.63 -4.80
C TYR A 113 -4.50 3.59 -4.65
N THR A 114 -5.11 4.73 -4.38
CA THR A 114 -6.56 4.83 -4.25
C THR A 114 -7.27 4.51 -5.57
N ILE A 115 -6.77 5.01 -6.70
CA ILE A 115 -7.32 4.70 -8.02
C ILE A 115 -7.18 3.20 -8.33
N CYS A 116 -5.99 2.63 -8.07
CA CYS A 116 -5.77 1.19 -8.23
C CYS A 116 -6.82 0.36 -7.47
N TYR A 117 -7.12 0.74 -6.22
CA TYR A 117 -8.15 0.09 -5.42
C TYR A 117 -9.55 0.26 -6.02
N LEU A 118 -9.96 1.48 -6.33
CA LEU A 118 -11.32 1.78 -6.82
C LEU A 118 -11.64 1.04 -8.12
N GLU A 119 -10.65 0.87 -8.99
CA GLU A 119 -10.79 0.12 -10.24
C GLU A 119 -10.75 -1.41 -10.06
N ASN A 120 -10.20 -1.92 -8.94
CA ASN A 120 -9.90 -3.34 -8.76
C ASN A 120 -10.21 -3.84 -7.35
N LYS A 121 -11.32 -3.43 -6.75
CA LYS A 121 -11.69 -3.70 -5.34
C LYS A 121 -11.60 -5.17 -4.95
N ASP A 122 -11.94 -6.07 -5.87
CA ASP A 122 -11.90 -7.52 -5.66
C ASP A 122 -10.48 -8.06 -5.49
N LYS A 123 -9.45 -7.33 -5.87
CA LYS A 123 -8.04 -7.69 -5.73
C LYS A 123 -7.44 -7.25 -4.40
N PHE A 124 -8.13 -6.38 -3.67
CA PHE A 124 -7.59 -5.78 -2.46
C PHE A 124 -8.23 -6.33 -1.18
N HIS A 125 -7.45 -6.29 -0.12
CA HIS A 125 -7.88 -6.40 1.27
C HIS A 125 -7.44 -5.12 1.99
N LEU A 126 -8.40 -4.27 2.34
CA LEU A 126 -8.11 -3.02 3.03
C LEU A 126 -8.20 -3.18 4.54
N HIS A 127 -7.15 -2.74 5.23
CA HIS A 127 -7.08 -2.66 6.68
C HIS A 127 -7.37 -1.26 7.17
N ASP A 128 -8.08 -1.16 8.29
CA ASP A 128 -8.38 0.11 8.93
C ASP A 128 -7.15 0.66 9.67
N GLY A 129 -6.56 1.71 9.14
CA GLY A 129 -5.39 2.38 9.72
C GLY A 129 -5.72 3.54 10.66
N ARG A 130 -7.00 3.92 10.82
CA ARG A 130 -7.40 5.11 11.58
C ARG A 130 -7.02 5.07 13.05
N ASN A 131 -7.00 3.88 13.62
CA ASN A 131 -6.70 3.66 15.03
C ASN A 131 -5.23 3.39 15.33
N ALA A 132 -4.37 3.34 14.31
CA ALA A 132 -2.94 3.22 14.50
C ALA A 132 -2.36 4.49 15.13
N HIS A 133 -1.29 4.36 15.87
CA HIS A 133 -0.57 5.51 16.45
C HIS A 133 -0.18 6.53 15.37
N ASN A 134 0.17 6.03 14.20
CA ASN A 134 0.29 6.83 12.98
C ASN A 134 -0.33 6.05 11.82
N PRO A 135 -1.43 6.53 11.21
CA PRO A 135 -2.08 5.86 10.10
C PRO A 135 -1.15 5.51 8.93
N CYS A 136 -0.14 6.36 8.65
CA CYS A 136 0.82 6.09 7.57
C CYS A 136 1.65 4.83 7.81
N PHE A 137 1.75 4.36 9.05
CA PHE A 137 2.55 3.20 9.44
C PHE A 137 1.72 2.10 10.11
N ALA A 138 0.41 2.14 9.90
CA ALA A 138 -0.53 1.17 10.49
C ALA A 138 -0.12 -0.29 10.20
N GLY A 139 0.46 -0.56 9.02
CA GLY A 139 0.95 -1.88 8.68
C GLY A 139 2.10 -2.37 9.56
N VAL A 140 2.92 -1.44 10.04
CA VAL A 140 3.99 -1.75 10.99
C VAL A 140 3.36 -2.18 12.31
N ASP A 141 2.43 -1.40 12.86
CA ASP A 141 1.75 -1.71 14.12
C ASP A 141 0.94 -3.02 14.03
N HIS A 142 0.35 -3.31 12.87
CA HIS A 142 -0.48 -4.50 12.66
C HIS A 142 0.33 -5.80 12.55
N PHE A 143 1.51 -5.76 11.91
CA PHE A 143 2.33 -6.94 11.61
C PHE A 143 3.58 -7.09 12.49
N ILE A 144 3.83 -6.18 13.46
CA ILE A 144 4.91 -6.28 14.45
C ILE A 144 4.35 -6.76 15.80
N GLU A 145 5.16 -7.51 16.53
CA GLU A 145 4.92 -7.83 17.95
C GLU A 145 5.33 -6.68 18.88
#